data_24c5524369ed4dbeced2aa2b05801368
#
_entry.id   24c5524369ed4dbeced2aa2b05801368
#
_cell.length_a   1.000
_cell.length_b   1.000
_cell.length_c   1.000
_cell.angle_alpha   90.00
_cell.angle_beta   90.00
_cell.angle_gamma   90.00
#
_symmetry.space_group_name_H-M   'P 1'
#
loop_
_entity.id
_entity.type
_entity.pdbx_description
1 polymer ?
#
loop_
_entity_poly.entity_id
_entity_poly.type
_entity_poly.pdbx_seq_one_letter_code
_entity_poly.pdbx_strand_id
1 'polypeptide(L)'
;MIIIFSPAKTLDFAPTHQTLLSSKPVFHKEADYLAALLFALTPDELGELMSISSKLTELNFERFQKWGMKETRKASKQAIFTYHGEAFEGLNAATFNDVELIFAQQHFRILSGLYGILGPLDLIRPHRLEMAVRLKNELGKDLYAFWKGKITKQLKKELKRDIAISEQPILINLASNEYFSSIDTKKLNARIITPVFKEYKDGGYIIVSIYAKRARGMMSRFIIQNGITDPDQLKLFDSEGYYYNDRLSEGDNWLFTRG
;
A
#
# COMPACT_ATOMS: atom_id res chain seq x y z
N MET A 1 12.95 -2.93 -10.05
CA MET A 1 11.46 -2.97 -10.10
C MET A 1 10.89 -2.66 -8.72
N ILE A 2 9.95 -1.71 -8.60
CA ILE A 2 9.26 -1.39 -7.34
C ILE A 2 7.78 -1.72 -7.51
N ILE A 3 7.19 -2.31 -6.49
CA ILE A 3 5.76 -2.64 -6.41
C ILE A 3 5.10 -1.65 -5.47
N ILE A 4 3.99 -1.04 -5.86
CA ILE A 4 3.16 -0.22 -4.96
C ILE A 4 1.84 -0.92 -4.66
N PHE A 5 1.40 -0.80 -3.42
CA PHE A 5 0.25 -1.50 -2.88
C PHE A 5 -0.62 -0.57 -2.02
N SER A 6 -1.93 -0.83 -1.97
CA SER A 6 -2.82 -0.11 -1.08
C SER A 6 -2.73 -0.63 0.36
N PRO A 7 -2.95 0.21 1.37
CA PRO A 7 -3.14 -0.24 2.74
C PRO A 7 -4.51 -0.90 2.90
N ALA A 8 -4.81 -1.36 4.10
CA ALA A 8 -6.14 -1.76 4.52
C ALA A 8 -6.72 -0.79 5.58
N LYS A 9 -8.04 -0.75 5.69
CA LYS A 9 -8.74 0.06 6.70
C LYS A 9 -8.64 -0.55 8.10
N THR A 10 -8.52 -1.88 8.16
CA THR A 10 -8.37 -2.64 9.40
C THR A 10 -6.91 -2.86 9.70
N LEU A 11 -6.57 -2.74 10.98
CA LEU A 11 -5.22 -2.96 11.50
C LEU A 11 -5.27 -4.03 12.59
N ASP A 12 -4.33 -4.97 12.54
CA ASP A 12 -4.11 -5.98 13.57
C ASP A 12 -2.79 -5.73 14.28
N PHE A 13 -2.87 -5.42 15.58
CA PHE A 13 -1.73 -5.21 16.46
C PHE A 13 -1.46 -6.40 17.39
N ALA A 14 -2.10 -7.55 17.17
CA ALA A 14 -1.73 -8.77 17.90
C ALA A 14 -0.22 -9.06 17.70
N PRO A 15 0.48 -9.50 18.73
CA PRO A 15 1.90 -9.81 18.64
C PRO A 15 2.21 -10.80 17.52
N THR A 16 3.30 -10.56 16.80
CA THR A 16 3.85 -11.52 15.84
C THR A 16 5.32 -11.77 16.18
N HIS A 17 5.77 -13.01 16.04
CA HIS A 17 7.14 -13.43 16.34
C HIS A 17 7.89 -13.88 15.08
N GLN A 18 7.44 -13.46 13.90
CA GLN A 18 7.95 -13.97 12.62
C GLN A 18 9.35 -13.47 12.30
N THR A 19 9.67 -12.24 12.68
CA THR A 19 11.00 -11.66 12.47
C THR A 19 11.30 -10.55 13.46
N LEU A 20 12.59 -10.36 13.76
CA LEU A 20 13.10 -9.21 14.51
C LEU A 20 13.47 -8.03 13.60
N LEU A 21 13.41 -8.22 12.28
CA LEU A 21 13.72 -7.17 11.32
C LEU A 21 12.68 -6.05 11.42
N SER A 22 13.15 -4.82 11.47
CA SER A 22 12.28 -3.64 11.49
C SER A 22 12.98 -2.43 10.91
N SER A 23 12.20 -1.46 10.44
CA SER A 23 12.69 -0.19 9.94
C SER A 23 11.81 0.97 10.41
N LYS A 24 12.26 2.18 10.15
CA LYS A 24 11.54 3.41 10.50
C LYS A 24 10.92 4.01 9.25
N PRO A 25 9.63 4.42 9.27
CA PRO A 25 9.00 5.10 8.15
C PRO A 25 9.79 6.32 7.69
N VAL A 26 10.01 6.44 6.38
CA VAL A 26 10.78 7.55 5.79
C VAL A 26 10.15 8.92 6.09
N PHE A 27 8.82 8.98 6.14
CA PHE A 27 8.04 10.19 6.39
C PHE A 27 7.44 10.22 7.81
N HIS A 28 8.18 9.70 8.82
CA HIS A 28 7.70 9.69 10.20
C HIS A 28 7.42 11.09 10.78
N LYS A 29 8.17 12.12 10.36
CA LYS A 29 7.95 13.51 10.78
C LYS A 29 6.66 14.09 10.20
N GLU A 30 6.41 13.80 8.92
CA GLU A 30 5.17 14.16 8.24
C GLU A 30 3.96 13.43 8.84
N ALA A 31 4.13 12.16 9.22
CA ALA A 31 3.08 11.43 9.93
C ALA A 31 2.79 12.03 11.31
N ASP A 32 3.82 12.42 12.05
CA ASP A 32 3.64 13.14 13.34
C ASP A 32 2.95 14.51 13.15
N TYR A 33 3.27 15.24 12.07
CA TYR A 33 2.58 16.50 11.72
C TYR A 33 1.08 16.26 11.41
N LEU A 34 0.75 15.30 10.54
CA LEU A 34 -0.64 14.99 10.20
C LEU A 34 -1.41 14.47 11.43
N ALA A 35 -0.77 13.66 12.26
CA ALA A 35 -1.36 13.19 13.52
C ALA A 35 -1.64 14.33 14.49
N ALA A 36 -0.80 15.37 14.54
CA ALA A 36 -1.05 16.56 15.34
C ALA A 36 -2.26 17.36 14.85
N LEU A 37 -2.49 17.44 13.54
CA LEU A 37 -3.71 18.04 13.00
C LEU A 37 -4.96 17.28 13.43
N LEU A 38 -4.90 15.93 13.40
CA LEU A 38 -6.01 15.07 13.80
C LEU A 38 -6.23 15.04 15.32
N PHE A 39 -5.16 15.18 16.10
CA PHE A 39 -5.21 15.34 17.56
C PHE A 39 -6.00 16.58 17.99
N ALA A 40 -5.92 17.67 17.22
CA ALA A 40 -6.58 18.95 17.53
C ALA A 40 -8.09 18.94 17.24
N LEU A 41 -8.62 17.92 16.56
CA LEU A 41 -10.04 17.82 16.24
C LEU A 41 -10.84 17.28 17.42
N THR A 42 -12.10 17.71 17.53
CA THR A 42 -13.10 17.05 18.38
C THR A 42 -13.52 15.70 17.80
N PRO A 43 -14.14 14.80 18.58
CA PRO A 43 -14.67 13.54 18.04
C PRO A 43 -15.62 13.75 16.84
N ASP A 44 -16.53 14.72 16.93
CA ASP A 44 -17.51 14.99 15.87
C ASP A 44 -16.83 15.46 14.58
N GLU A 45 -15.90 16.42 14.67
CA GLU A 45 -15.10 16.89 13.53
C GLU A 45 -14.28 15.74 12.88
N LEU A 46 -13.72 14.85 13.70
CA LEU A 46 -12.97 13.69 13.21
C LEU A 46 -13.89 12.70 12.49
N GLY A 47 -15.07 12.43 13.03
CA GLY A 47 -16.09 11.56 12.46
C GLY A 47 -16.59 12.07 11.11
N GLU A 48 -16.92 13.35 11.01
CA GLU A 48 -17.32 14.02 9.77
C GLU A 48 -16.19 14.00 8.74
N LEU A 49 -14.98 14.40 9.13
CA LEU A 49 -13.82 14.44 8.26
C LEU A 49 -13.55 13.07 7.60
N MET A 50 -13.61 11.99 8.36
CA MET A 50 -13.32 10.62 7.89
C MET A 50 -14.55 9.91 7.36
N SER A 51 -15.77 10.46 7.54
CA SER A 51 -17.05 9.83 7.17
C SER A 51 -17.18 8.41 7.73
N ILE A 52 -16.99 8.26 9.06
CA ILE A 52 -16.99 6.99 9.78
C ILE A 52 -18.06 6.95 10.87
N SER A 53 -18.43 5.73 11.32
CA SER A 53 -19.41 5.52 12.39
C SER A 53 -18.89 6.03 13.74
N SER A 54 -19.78 6.37 14.67
CA SER A 54 -19.44 6.84 16.02
C SER A 54 -18.45 5.92 16.75
N LYS A 55 -18.63 4.61 16.66
CA LYS A 55 -17.69 3.63 17.23
C LYS A 55 -16.28 3.73 16.66
N LEU A 56 -16.16 3.94 15.34
CA LEU A 56 -14.87 4.11 14.69
C LEU A 56 -14.27 5.50 14.96
N THR A 57 -15.11 6.49 15.12
CA THR A 57 -14.70 7.84 15.53
C THR A 57 -14.04 7.80 16.89
N GLU A 58 -14.72 7.26 17.89
CA GLU A 58 -14.21 7.15 19.26
C GLU A 58 -12.86 6.41 19.31
N LEU A 59 -12.79 5.24 18.66
CA LEU A 59 -11.56 4.46 18.56
C LEU A 59 -10.39 5.26 17.94
N ASN A 60 -10.65 6.01 16.87
CA ASN A 60 -9.57 6.73 16.18
C ASN A 60 -9.23 8.06 16.90
N PHE A 61 -10.21 8.71 17.51
CA PHE A 61 -9.96 9.83 18.39
C PHE A 61 -9.01 9.44 19.53
N GLU A 62 -9.28 8.37 20.26
CA GLU A 62 -8.37 7.85 21.28
C GLU A 62 -6.97 7.52 20.75
N ARG A 63 -6.86 6.94 19.54
CA ARG A 63 -5.57 6.64 18.90
C ARG A 63 -4.75 7.90 18.67
N PHE A 64 -5.37 8.96 18.18
CA PHE A 64 -4.67 10.24 17.95
C PHE A 64 -4.37 10.97 19.28
N GLN A 65 -5.26 10.92 20.28
CA GLN A 65 -4.96 11.46 21.60
C GLN A 65 -3.75 10.79 22.26
N LYS A 66 -3.54 9.49 22.00
CA LYS A 66 -2.40 8.72 22.52
C LYS A 66 -1.17 8.74 21.61
N TRP A 67 -1.20 9.43 20.47
CA TRP A 67 -0.16 9.34 19.42
C TRP A 67 1.26 9.60 19.89
N GLY A 68 1.48 10.60 20.73
CA GLY A 68 2.78 11.00 21.26
C GLY A 68 3.28 10.17 22.44
N MET A 69 2.44 9.33 23.04
CA MET A 69 2.74 8.60 24.26
C MET A 69 3.76 7.48 24.04
N LYS A 70 4.55 7.16 25.09
CA LYS A 70 5.58 6.12 25.05
C LYS A 70 5.00 4.73 24.79
N GLU A 71 3.83 4.44 25.36
CA GLU A 71 3.09 3.20 25.22
C GLU A 71 2.69 2.95 23.77
N THR A 72 2.21 3.96 23.06
CA THR A 72 1.83 3.89 21.65
C THR A 72 3.05 3.64 20.75
N ARG A 73 4.22 4.20 21.11
CA ARG A 73 5.46 3.92 20.39
C ARG A 73 5.92 2.48 20.58
N LYS A 74 5.78 1.94 21.79
CA LYS A 74 6.10 0.52 22.09
C LYS A 74 5.15 -0.46 21.41
N ALA A 75 3.90 -0.06 21.16
CA ALA A 75 2.91 -0.86 20.48
C ALA A 75 3.05 -0.82 18.94
N SER A 76 4.13 -0.24 18.39
CA SER A 76 4.36 -0.22 16.94
C SER A 76 4.66 -1.62 16.42
N LYS A 77 4.15 -1.91 15.21
CA LYS A 77 4.32 -3.20 14.54
C LYS A 77 4.67 -2.97 13.06
N GLN A 78 5.37 -3.90 12.43
CA GLN A 78 5.72 -3.81 11.01
C GLN A 78 4.47 -3.68 10.14
N ALA A 79 4.50 -2.77 9.16
CA ALA A 79 3.34 -2.45 8.33
C ALA A 79 2.75 -3.68 7.62
N ILE A 80 3.59 -4.57 7.08
CA ILE A 80 3.17 -5.76 6.34
C ILE A 80 2.36 -6.75 7.20
N PHE A 81 2.62 -6.79 8.52
CA PHE A 81 1.92 -7.65 9.47
C PHE A 81 0.80 -6.92 10.22
N THR A 82 0.66 -5.61 10.00
CA THR A 82 -0.33 -4.79 10.70
C THR A 82 -1.59 -4.59 9.87
N TYR A 83 -1.47 -4.33 8.58
CA TYR A 83 -2.63 -4.17 7.71
C TYR A 83 -3.35 -5.50 7.51
N HIS A 84 -4.68 -5.49 7.65
CA HIS A 84 -5.52 -6.69 7.57
C HIS A 84 -6.72 -6.46 6.64
N GLY A 85 -7.00 -7.43 5.76
CA GLY A 85 -8.09 -7.45 4.78
C GLY A 85 -7.70 -8.18 3.52
N GLU A 86 -8.62 -8.34 2.58
CA GLU A 86 -8.52 -9.22 1.41
C GLU A 86 -7.18 -9.17 0.66
N ALA A 87 -6.65 -7.96 0.45
CA ALA A 87 -5.37 -7.81 -0.23
C ALA A 87 -4.20 -8.36 0.61
N PHE A 88 -4.23 -8.17 1.93
CA PHE A 88 -3.20 -8.68 2.84
C PHE A 88 -3.40 -10.18 3.14
N GLU A 89 -4.61 -10.69 3.07
CA GLU A 89 -4.89 -12.13 3.12
C GLU A 89 -4.32 -12.82 1.87
N GLY A 90 -4.51 -12.23 0.68
CA GLY A 90 -3.88 -12.71 -0.54
C GLY A 90 -2.34 -12.65 -0.51
N LEU A 91 -1.78 -11.61 0.10
CA LEU A 91 -0.33 -11.47 0.33
C LEU A 91 0.19 -12.53 1.32
N ASN A 92 -0.56 -12.80 2.39
CA ASN A 92 -0.25 -13.78 3.44
C ASN A 92 1.20 -13.70 3.93
N ALA A 93 1.64 -12.49 4.29
CA ALA A 93 3.01 -12.20 4.71
C ALA A 93 3.46 -12.98 5.94
N ALA A 94 2.50 -13.49 6.72
CA ALA A 94 2.75 -14.35 7.88
C ALA A 94 3.56 -15.63 7.57
N THR A 95 3.60 -16.04 6.32
CA THR A 95 4.34 -17.22 5.86
C THR A 95 5.69 -16.90 5.23
N PHE A 96 6.08 -15.62 5.16
CA PHE A 96 7.36 -15.22 4.57
C PHE A 96 8.52 -15.51 5.52
N ASN A 97 9.60 -16.02 4.95
CA ASN A 97 10.89 -16.13 5.63
C ASN A 97 11.67 -14.80 5.57
N ASP A 98 12.79 -14.71 6.27
CA ASP A 98 13.58 -13.47 6.32
C ASP A 98 14.16 -13.07 4.96
N VAL A 99 14.47 -14.00 4.05
CA VAL A 99 14.96 -13.70 2.69
C VAL A 99 13.85 -13.02 1.88
N GLU A 100 12.63 -13.57 1.93
CA GLU A 100 11.44 -12.99 1.29
C GLU A 100 11.09 -11.62 1.88
N LEU A 101 11.21 -11.45 3.20
CA LEU A 101 10.99 -10.15 3.87
C LEU A 101 12.04 -9.10 3.49
N ILE A 102 13.32 -9.50 3.33
CA ILE A 102 14.38 -8.61 2.85
C ILE A 102 14.12 -8.21 1.40
N PHE A 103 13.73 -9.15 0.52
CA PHE A 103 13.34 -8.85 -0.84
C PHE A 103 12.14 -7.89 -0.87
N ALA A 104 11.10 -8.17 -0.07
CA ALA A 104 9.95 -7.29 0.06
C ALA A 104 10.36 -5.88 0.52
N GLN A 105 11.25 -5.76 1.51
CA GLN A 105 11.74 -4.46 2.00
C GLN A 105 12.47 -3.65 0.91
N GLN A 106 13.10 -4.32 -0.04
CA GLN A 106 13.77 -3.67 -1.16
C GLN A 106 12.78 -3.24 -2.26
N HIS A 107 11.77 -4.07 -2.57
CA HIS A 107 10.97 -3.96 -3.78
C HIS A 107 9.48 -3.62 -3.57
N PHE A 108 8.95 -3.72 -2.36
CA PHE A 108 7.52 -3.54 -2.09
C PHE A 108 7.26 -2.30 -1.24
N ARG A 109 6.24 -1.52 -1.60
CA ARG A 109 5.85 -0.29 -0.90
C ARG A 109 4.35 -0.25 -0.67
N ILE A 110 3.95 0.05 0.56
CA ILE A 110 2.56 0.26 0.95
C ILE A 110 2.31 1.76 1.00
N LEU A 111 1.35 2.24 0.20
CA LEU A 111 0.90 3.62 0.27
C LEU A 111 0.05 3.84 1.53
N SER A 112 0.06 5.03 2.10
CA SER A 112 -0.63 5.34 3.35
C SER A 112 -1.05 6.80 3.39
N GLY A 113 -2.29 7.07 3.83
CA GLY A 113 -2.75 8.44 4.04
C GLY A 113 -1.98 9.16 5.15
N LEU A 114 -1.56 8.43 6.20
CA LEU A 114 -0.82 9.03 7.31
C LEU A 114 0.70 9.05 7.09
N TYR A 115 1.27 7.99 6.54
CA TYR A 115 2.72 7.84 6.38
C TYR A 115 3.21 8.08 4.95
N GLY A 116 2.31 8.36 3.98
CA GLY A 116 2.63 8.54 2.58
C GLY A 116 3.06 7.24 1.91
N ILE A 117 4.26 6.77 2.17
CA ILE A 117 4.82 5.51 1.65
C ILE A 117 5.59 4.78 2.75
N LEU A 118 5.39 3.47 2.82
CA LEU A 118 5.96 2.58 3.82
C LEU A 118 6.73 1.43 3.15
N GLY A 119 7.87 1.09 3.70
CA GLY A 119 8.45 -0.23 3.52
C GLY A 119 7.67 -1.28 4.34
N PRO A 120 7.69 -2.57 3.94
CA PRO A 120 7.03 -3.65 4.67
C PRO A 120 7.35 -3.73 6.16
N LEU A 121 8.62 -3.53 6.50
CA LEU A 121 9.15 -3.66 7.86
C LEU A 121 9.11 -2.35 8.66
N ASP A 122 8.55 -1.28 8.09
CA ASP A 122 8.39 -0.02 8.80
C ASP A 122 7.44 -0.16 9.98
N LEU A 123 7.89 0.29 11.16
CA LEU A 123 7.09 0.27 12.38
C LEU A 123 6.02 1.36 12.33
N ILE A 124 4.75 0.96 12.28
CA ILE A 124 3.60 1.88 12.31
C ILE A 124 2.83 1.77 13.62
N ARG A 125 2.18 2.87 14.00
CA ARG A 125 1.30 2.96 15.17
C ARG A 125 -0.16 2.77 14.77
N PRO A 126 -1.06 2.42 15.70
CA PRO A 126 -2.50 2.36 15.45
C PRO A 126 -3.04 3.68 14.92
N HIS A 127 -3.67 3.65 13.76
CA HIS A 127 -4.26 4.83 13.10
C HIS A 127 -5.32 4.44 12.08
N ARG A 128 -6.09 5.43 11.64
CA ARG A 128 -6.88 5.36 10.42
C ARG A 128 -6.83 6.71 9.72
N LEU A 129 -6.40 6.74 8.49
CA LEU A 129 -6.47 7.91 7.62
C LEU A 129 -6.35 7.44 6.17
N GLU A 130 -7.45 7.46 5.43
CA GLU A 130 -7.48 7.15 4.00
C GLU A 130 -6.92 8.32 3.18
N MET A 131 -6.36 8.02 2.00
CA MET A 131 -5.74 9.03 1.12
C MET A 131 -6.75 10.08 0.60
N ALA A 132 -8.02 9.67 0.43
CA ALA A 132 -9.08 10.55 -0.08
C ALA A 132 -9.62 11.54 0.97
N VAL A 133 -9.19 11.44 2.24
CA VAL A 133 -9.64 12.36 3.31
C VAL A 133 -9.17 13.79 3.03
N ARG A 134 -10.11 14.74 3.13
CA ARG A 134 -9.87 16.16 2.87
C ARG A 134 -9.30 16.89 4.07
N LEU A 135 -8.23 16.35 4.64
CA LEU A 135 -7.53 16.99 5.76
C LEU A 135 -6.76 18.22 5.23
N LYS A 136 -7.25 19.41 5.60
CA LYS A 136 -6.57 20.68 5.28
C LYS A 136 -5.21 20.72 6.01
N ASN A 137 -4.18 21.12 5.31
CA ASN A 137 -2.80 21.13 5.78
C ASN A 137 -2.01 22.30 5.15
N GLU A 138 -0.76 22.48 5.53
CA GLU A 138 0.11 23.57 5.04
C GLU A 138 0.33 23.57 3.52
N LEU A 139 0.22 22.41 2.85
CA LEU A 139 0.47 22.25 1.41
C LEU A 139 -0.80 22.29 0.58
N GLY A 140 -2.00 22.31 1.21
CA GLY A 140 -3.25 22.40 0.49
C GLY A 140 -4.47 21.87 1.22
N LYS A 141 -5.51 21.57 0.45
CA LYS A 141 -6.85 21.24 0.97
C LYS A 141 -7.06 19.77 1.32
N ASP A 142 -6.13 18.89 0.95
CA ASP A 142 -6.28 17.44 1.07
C ASP A 142 -4.92 16.74 1.18
N LEU A 143 -4.94 15.43 1.41
CA LEU A 143 -3.75 14.61 1.49
C LEU A 143 -3.06 14.40 0.14
N TYR A 144 -3.77 14.51 -0.99
CA TYR A 144 -3.13 14.45 -2.31
C TYR A 144 -2.19 15.63 -2.51
N ALA A 145 -2.61 16.84 -2.14
CA ALA A 145 -1.74 18.02 -2.20
C ALA A 145 -0.51 17.86 -1.30
N PHE A 146 -0.69 17.27 -0.12
CA PHE A 146 0.39 17.04 0.84
C PHE A 146 1.41 16.00 0.36
N TRP A 147 0.93 14.88 -0.18
CA TRP A 147 1.76 13.70 -0.45
C TRP A 147 2.34 13.62 -1.86
N LYS A 148 1.65 14.16 -2.88
CA LYS A 148 1.97 13.90 -4.30
C LYS A 148 3.43 14.18 -4.65
N GLY A 149 3.96 15.31 -4.21
CA GLY A 149 5.37 15.65 -4.46
C GLY A 149 6.36 14.81 -3.66
N LYS A 150 6.03 14.52 -2.40
CA LYS A 150 6.90 13.78 -1.47
C LYS A 150 7.00 12.29 -1.88
N ILE A 151 5.87 11.62 -2.11
CA ILE A 151 5.82 10.21 -2.54
C ILE A 151 6.52 10.06 -3.88
N THR A 152 6.21 10.92 -4.86
CA THR A 152 6.82 10.86 -6.19
C THR A 152 8.34 11.01 -6.13
N LYS A 153 8.84 11.96 -5.32
CA LYS A 153 10.30 12.15 -5.14
C LYS A 153 10.96 10.92 -4.51
N GLN A 154 10.32 10.31 -3.51
CA GLN A 154 10.82 9.11 -2.85
C GLN A 154 10.86 7.91 -3.81
N LEU A 155 9.75 7.64 -4.50
CA LEU A 155 9.68 6.56 -5.50
C LEU A 155 10.74 6.76 -6.61
N LYS A 156 10.90 7.98 -7.11
CA LYS A 156 11.95 8.28 -8.11
C LYS A 156 13.35 7.97 -7.61
N LYS A 157 13.64 8.24 -6.33
CA LYS A 157 14.91 7.90 -5.69
C LYS A 157 15.12 6.39 -5.60
N GLU A 158 14.08 5.64 -5.25
CA GLU A 158 14.14 4.19 -5.09
C GLU A 158 14.26 3.49 -6.46
N LEU A 159 13.44 3.89 -7.43
CA LEU A 159 13.49 3.39 -8.81
C LEU A 159 14.87 3.58 -9.46
N LYS A 160 15.57 4.67 -9.14
CA LYS A 160 16.95 4.88 -9.66
C LYS A 160 17.99 3.92 -9.11
N ARG A 161 17.78 3.35 -7.92
CA ARG A 161 18.72 2.37 -7.33
C ARG A 161 18.65 1.03 -8.05
N ASP A 162 17.55 0.75 -8.71
CA ASP A 162 17.24 -0.50 -9.39
C ASP A 162 17.72 -0.53 -10.87
N ILE A 163 18.20 0.61 -11.40
CA ILE A 163 18.62 0.74 -12.81
C ILE A 163 19.83 -0.15 -13.16
N ALA A 164 20.56 -0.66 -12.18
CA ALA A 164 21.72 -1.52 -12.42
C ALA A 164 21.36 -2.85 -13.15
N ILE A 165 20.07 -3.21 -13.25
CA ILE A 165 19.57 -4.49 -13.78
C ILE A 165 18.71 -4.32 -15.05
N SER A 166 18.07 -3.16 -15.25
CA SER A 166 17.19 -2.89 -16.40
C SER A 166 17.48 -1.51 -17.01
N GLU A 167 17.39 -1.40 -18.34
CA GLU A 167 17.59 -0.12 -19.05
C GLU A 167 16.58 0.96 -18.65
N GLN A 168 15.42 0.59 -18.12
CA GLN A 168 14.35 1.50 -17.71
C GLN A 168 13.80 1.12 -16.31
N PRO A 169 13.60 2.11 -15.41
CA PRO A 169 12.94 1.89 -14.14
C PRO A 169 11.51 1.36 -14.31
N ILE A 170 11.12 0.37 -13.51
CA ILE A 170 9.81 -0.28 -13.61
C ILE A 170 9.06 -0.14 -12.29
N LEU A 171 7.81 0.33 -12.39
CA LEU A 171 6.84 0.40 -11.30
C LEU A 171 5.68 -0.55 -11.59
N ILE A 172 5.43 -1.51 -10.69
CA ILE A 172 4.24 -2.37 -10.74
C ILE A 172 3.16 -1.75 -9.86
N ASN A 173 2.05 -1.37 -10.49
CA ASN A 173 0.93 -0.76 -9.78
C ASN A 173 -0.10 -1.82 -9.37
N LEU A 174 -0.05 -2.24 -8.12
CA LEU A 174 -1.06 -3.07 -7.46
C LEU A 174 -1.90 -2.27 -6.45
N ALA A 175 -1.77 -0.94 -6.45
CA ALA A 175 -2.59 -0.05 -5.64
C ALA A 175 -3.94 0.25 -6.31
N SER A 176 -4.92 0.68 -5.52
CA SER A 176 -6.18 1.23 -6.03
C SER A 176 -5.97 2.62 -6.60
N ASN A 177 -6.93 3.08 -7.43
CA ASN A 177 -6.89 4.42 -8.01
C ASN A 177 -6.81 5.52 -6.93
N GLU A 178 -7.48 5.33 -5.80
CA GLU A 178 -7.42 6.25 -4.66
C GLU A 178 -5.96 6.51 -4.25
N TYR A 179 -5.20 5.45 -3.99
CA TYR A 179 -3.81 5.59 -3.53
C TYR A 179 -2.86 5.91 -4.67
N PHE A 180 -3.04 5.34 -5.84
CA PHE A 180 -2.21 5.62 -7.01
C PHE A 180 -2.26 7.09 -7.44
N SER A 181 -3.40 7.78 -7.26
CA SER A 181 -3.56 9.21 -7.55
C SER A 181 -2.68 10.13 -6.69
N SER A 182 -2.12 9.60 -5.58
CA SER A 182 -1.13 10.33 -4.76
C SER A 182 0.25 10.43 -5.40
N ILE A 183 0.43 9.85 -6.60
CA ILE A 183 1.70 9.84 -7.33
C ILE A 183 1.58 10.70 -8.59
N ASP A 184 2.58 11.52 -8.85
CA ASP A 184 2.73 12.23 -10.14
C ASP A 184 3.50 11.33 -11.12
N THR A 185 2.77 10.51 -11.86
CA THR A 185 3.33 9.52 -12.79
C THR A 185 4.19 10.13 -13.89
N LYS A 186 3.84 11.35 -14.33
CA LYS A 186 4.62 12.08 -15.36
C LYS A 186 6.04 12.43 -14.90
N LYS A 187 6.24 12.55 -13.59
CA LYS A 187 7.55 12.88 -13.00
C LYS A 187 8.39 11.67 -12.59
N LEU A 188 7.81 10.45 -12.61
CA LEU A 188 8.56 9.24 -12.22
C LEU A 188 9.65 8.87 -13.22
N ASN A 189 9.41 9.09 -14.51
CA ASN A 189 10.29 8.64 -15.59
C ASN A 189 10.56 7.11 -15.49
N ALA A 190 9.48 6.34 -15.36
CA ALA A 190 9.47 4.89 -15.21
C ALA A 190 8.35 4.28 -16.07
N ARG A 191 8.55 3.08 -16.55
CA ARG A 191 7.49 2.26 -17.12
C ARG A 191 6.56 1.81 -15.99
N ILE A 192 5.25 1.98 -16.16
CA ILE A 192 4.25 1.66 -15.13
C ILE A 192 3.36 0.54 -15.65
N ILE A 193 3.55 -0.65 -15.13
CA ILE A 193 2.73 -1.81 -15.46
C ILE A 193 1.64 -1.95 -14.41
N THR A 194 0.39 -2.08 -14.87
CA THR A 194 -0.78 -2.23 -14.00
C THR A 194 -1.46 -3.57 -14.26
N PRO A 195 -1.24 -4.59 -13.41
CA PRO A 195 -2.02 -5.82 -13.43
C PRO A 195 -3.47 -5.56 -13.08
N VAL A 196 -4.40 -6.00 -13.92
CA VAL A 196 -5.86 -5.88 -13.75
C VAL A 196 -6.47 -7.26 -13.68
N PHE A 197 -7.26 -7.53 -12.65
CA PHE A 197 -7.87 -8.84 -12.39
C PHE A 197 -9.37 -8.79 -12.67
N LYS A 198 -9.85 -9.70 -13.53
CA LYS A 198 -11.26 -9.79 -13.93
C LYS A 198 -11.78 -11.21 -13.81
N GLU A 199 -13.05 -11.30 -13.41
CA GLU A 199 -13.82 -12.55 -13.33
C GLU A 199 -14.71 -12.66 -14.57
N TYR A 200 -14.87 -13.86 -15.11
CA TYR A 200 -15.91 -14.11 -16.10
C TYR A 200 -17.28 -14.19 -15.42
N LYS A 201 -18.19 -13.34 -15.84
CA LYS A 201 -19.56 -13.30 -15.30
C LYS A 201 -20.51 -12.77 -16.35
N ASP A 202 -21.68 -13.42 -16.48
CA ASP A 202 -22.79 -12.97 -17.35
C ASP A 202 -22.35 -12.67 -18.82
N GLY A 203 -21.46 -13.51 -19.36
CA GLY A 203 -20.99 -13.39 -20.75
C GLY A 203 -19.80 -12.45 -20.97
N GLY A 204 -19.20 -11.89 -19.91
CA GLY A 204 -18.06 -10.98 -20.03
C GLY A 204 -17.11 -10.97 -18.83
N TYR A 205 -15.97 -10.32 -19.00
CA TYR A 205 -14.98 -10.15 -17.94
C TYR A 205 -15.20 -8.83 -17.20
N ILE A 206 -15.54 -8.91 -15.90
CA ILE A 206 -15.78 -7.76 -15.03
C ILE A 206 -14.83 -7.74 -13.83
N ILE A 207 -14.63 -6.56 -13.23
CA ILE A 207 -13.88 -6.42 -12.00
C ILE A 207 -14.82 -6.68 -10.81
N VAL A 208 -14.54 -7.73 -10.03
CA VAL A 208 -15.21 -7.97 -8.74
C VAL A 208 -14.26 -7.49 -7.63
N SER A 209 -14.65 -6.42 -6.94
CA SER A 209 -13.76 -5.67 -6.03
C SER A 209 -13.05 -6.54 -4.98
N ILE A 210 -13.75 -7.48 -4.36
CA ILE A 210 -13.19 -8.36 -3.32
C ILE A 210 -12.12 -9.29 -3.91
N TYR A 211 -12.41 -9.91 -5.05
CA TYR A 211 -11.49 -10.81 -5.74
C TYR A 211 -10.28 -10.07 -6.32
N ALA A 212 -10.51 -8.91 -6.92
CA ALA A 212 -9.41 -8.08 -7.44
C ALA A 212 -8.46 -7.60 -6.34
N LYS A 213 -8.96 -7.30 -5.12
CA LYS A 213 -8.09 -6.99 -3.97
C LYS A 213 -7.24 -8.19 -3.57
N ARG A 214 -7.87 -9.36 -3.40
CA ARG A 214 -7.18 -10.61 -3.04
C ARG A 214 -6.13 -10.98 -4.10
N ALA A 215 -6.49 -10.90 -5.38
CA ALA A 215 -5.59 -11.17 -6.51
C ALA A 215 -4.35 -10.26 -6.54
N ARG A 216 -4.50 -8.97 -6.21
CA ARG A 216 -3.35 -8.06 -6.06
C ARG A 216 -2.41 -8.51 -4.93
N GLY A 217 -2.97 -9.00 -3.83
CA GLY A 217 -2.18 -9.60 -2.75
C GLY A 217 -1.43 -10.85 -3.21
N MET A 218 -2.11 -11.77 -3.88
CA MET A 218 -1.52 -12.98 -4.43
C MET A 218 -0.42 -12.70 -5.47
N MET A 219 -0.62 -11.72 -6.35
CA MET A 219 0.41 -11.26 -7.29
C MET A 219 1.63 -10.70 -6.55
N SER A 220 1.41 -9.89 -5.51
CA SER A 220 2.52 -9.39 -4.67
C SER A 220 3.29 -10.53 -4.01
N ARG A 221 2.56 -11.54 -3.48
CA ARG A 221 3.14 -12.74 -2.91
C ARG A 221 3.96 -13.51 -3.94
N PHE A 222 3.41 -13.73 -5.13
CA PHE A 222 4.09 -14.42 -6.24
C PHE A 222 5.42 -13.74 -6.59
N ILE A 223 5.41 -12.41 -6.71
CA ILE A 223 6.62 -11.63 -6.99
C ILE A 223 7.65 -11.80 -5.89
N ILE A 224 7.24 -11.67 -4.62
CA ILE A 224 8.14 -11.70 -3.46
C ILE A 224 8.74 -13.09 -3.28
N GLN A 225 7.93 -14.14 -3.34
CA GLN A 225 8.39 -15.52 -3.11
C GLN A 225 9.33 -16.03 -4.20
N ASN A 226 9.14 -15.58 -5.43
CA ASN A 226 9.99 -15.98 -6.55
C ASN A 226 11.13 -14.98 -6.81
N GLY A 227 11.27 -13.91 -6.02
CA GLY A 227 12.32 -12.91 -6.19
C GLY A 227 12.29 -12.24 -7.58
N ILE A 228 11.08 -11.99 -8.12
CA ILE A 228 10.90 -11.53 -9.50
C ILE A 228 11.35 -10.07 -9.64
N THR A 229 12.30 -9.83 -10.54
CA THR A 229 12.78 -8.50 -10.92
C THR A 229 12.54 -8.17 -12.39
N ASP A 230 12.28 -9.18 -13.23
CA ASP A 230 11.84 -9.04 -14.61
C ASP A 230 10.30 -9.03 -14.68
N PRO A 231 9.67 -7.93 -15.14
CA PRO A 231 8.22 -7.82 -15.17
C PRO A 231 7.53 -8.86 -16.08
N ASP A 232 8.19 -9.33 -17.13
CA ASP A 232 7.58 -10.34 -18.03
C ASP A 232 7.29 -11.66 -17.31
N GLN A 233 8.00 -11.98 -16.25
CA GLN A 233 7.70 -13.14 -15.41
C GLN A 233 6.35 -13.02 -14.66
N LEU A 234 5.78 -11.82 -14.52
CA LEU A 234 4.44 -11.65 -13.95
C LEU A 234 3.37 -12.36 -14.81
N LYS A 235 3.61 -12.51 -16.11
CA LYS A 235 2.70 -13.22 -17.03
C LYS A 235 2.56 -14.70 -16.72
N LEU A 236 3.48 -15.26 -15.92
CA LEU A 236 3.43 -16.65 -15.44
C LEU A 236 2.53 -16.83 -14.20
N PHE A 237 1.94 -15.75 -13.68
CA PHE A 237 1.05 -15.82 -12.53
C PHE A 237 -0.21 -16.63 -12.87
N ASP A 238 -0.51 -17.66 -12.05
CA ASP A 238 -1.62 -18.61 -12.24
C ASP A 238 -2.42 -18.89 -10.95
N SER A 239 -2.18 -18.12 -9.88
CA SER A 239 -2.79 -18.40 -8.57
C SER A 239 -4.31 -18.28 -8.61
N GLU A 240 -4.98 -19.23 -7.95
CA GLU A 240 -6.46 -19.34 -7.87
C GLU A 240 -7.15 -19.31 -9.26
N GLY A 241 -6.48 -19.80 -10.31
CA GLY A 241 -7.05 -19.91 -11.65
C GLY A 241 -7.08 -18.60 -12.44
N TYR A 242 -6.34 -17.58 -12.02
CA TYR A 242 -6.05 -16.42 -12.87
C TYR A 242 -4.94 -16.76 -13.87
N TYR A 243 -5.13 -16.32 -15.12
CA TYR A 243 -4.11 -16.44 -16.17
C TYR A 243 -3.98 -15.12 -16.90
N TYR A 244 -2.77 -14.81 -17.32
CA TYR A 244 -2.51 -13.67 -18.20
C TYR A 244 -3.29 -13.81 -19.50
N ASN A 245 -4.02 -12.76 -19.87
CA ASN A 245 -4.85 -12.71 -21.06
C ASN A 245 -4.27 -11.68 -22.04
N ASP A 246 -3.43 -12.14 -22.95
CA ASP A 246 -2.76 -11.30 -23.93
C ASP A 246 -3.75 -10.54 -24.83
N ARG A 247 -4.85 -11.19 -25.25
CA ARG A 247 -5.85 -10.60 -26.15
C ARG A 247 -6.62 -9.43 -25.56
N LEU A 248 -6.77 -9.42 -24.24
CA LEU A 248 -7.48 -8.36 -23.51
C LEU A 248 -6.54 -7.34 -22.85
N SER A 249 -5.24 -7.59 -22.90
CA SER A 249 -4.22 -6.68 -22.39
C SER A 249 -3.94 -5.57 -23.39
N GLU A 250 -3.78 -4.33 -22.91
CA GLU A 250 -3.52 -3.16 -23.74
C GLU A 250 -2.32 -2.37 -23.17
N GLY A 251 -1.20 -2.34 -23.91
CA GLY A 251 0.02 -1.67 -23.49
C GLY A 251 0.52 -2.22 -22.14
N ASP A 252 0.62 -1.35 -21.15
CA ASP A 252 1.07 -1.70 -19.79
C ASP A 252 -0.10 -2.02 -18.84
N ASN A 253 -1.34 -2.10 -19.32
CA ASN A 253 -2.47 -2.67 -18.58
C ASN A 253 -2.56 -4.17 -18.89
N TRP A 254 -2.02 -4.98 -17.99
CA TRP A 254 -1.94 -6.43 -18.15
C TRP A 254 -3.12 -7.11 -17.48
N LEU A 255 -4.00 -7.73 -18.29
CA LEU A 255 -5.19 -8.38 -17.78
C LEU A 255 -4.89 -9.82 -17.38
N PHE A 256 -5.34 -10.15 -16.17
CA PHE A 256 -5.40 -11.51 -15.65
C PHE A 256 -6.87 -11.87 -15.46
N THR A 257 -7.29 -12.97 -16.06
CA THR A 257 -8.69 -13.40 -16.10
C THR A 257 -8.88 -14.75 -15.45
N ARG A 258 -10.03 -14.95 -14.82
CA ARG A 258 -10.45 -16.19 -14.19
C ARG A 258 -11.90 -16.53 -14.58
N GLY A 259 -12.19 -17.84 -14.83
CA GLY A 259 -13.51 -18.37 -15.21
C GLY A 259 -13.73 -18.51 -16.71
#